data_ff420ebc67f3e9d10b69df3bb3aaf7e9
#
_entry.id   ff420ebc67f3e9d10b69df3bb3aaf7e9
#
_cell.length_a   1.000
_cell.length_b   1.000
_cell.length_c   1.000
_cell.angle_alpha   90.00
_cell.angle_beta   90.00
_cell.angle_gamma   90.00
#
_symmetry.space_group_name_H-M   'P 1'
#
loop_
_entity.id
_entity.type
_entity.pdbx_description
1 polymer ?
#
loop_
_entity_poly.entity_id
_entity_poly.type
_entity_poly.pdbx_seq_one_letter_code
_entity_poly.pdbx_strand_id
1 'polypeptide(L)'
;SLLKTQPQPFRFLLYTEWIMLGSCGAMAAIEAWQRQSIPVQHILVLISLGLMGWILPAGKTPFRYLYTAIEMGLIFYGTTLGYLHILPTLYLIVLIRSCFLFEAPGRWIVAGLSLMMYLVHQVQYLQRVTPLMLPNVQQQQIWMHQTAELLMFALGLFFVSQLVSTLLAERRTQEQLSQAHAQLREYALQIEDLAAVQERNRIAREIHDSLGHALTALNIQLQTAMKLWQHDPIE
;
A
#
# COMPACT_ATOMS: atom_id res chain seq x y z
N SER A 1 -0.98 20.36 10.47
CA SER A 1 -0.77 19.40 11.56
C SER A 1 0.38 18.49 11.20
N LEU A 2 1.44 18.51 12.01
CA LEU A 2 2.71 17.81 11.77
C LEU A 2 2.61 16.29 12.02
N LEU A 3 1.53 15.83 12.63
CA LEU A 3 1.28 14.44 12.96
C LEU A 3 -0.02 13.97 12.31
N LYS A 4 -0.02 13.80 11.00
CA LYS A 4 -1.08 13.08 10.32
C LYS A 4 -0.72 11.59 10.40
N THR A 5 -1.29 10.88 11.34
CA THR A 5 -1.20 9.43 11.42
C THR A 5 -1.98 8.84 10.25
N GLN A 6 -1.30 8.19 9.33
CA GLN A 6 -1.98 7.36 8.34
C GLN A 6 -2.12 5.96 8.92
N PRO A 7 -3.32 5.37 8.96
CA PRO A 7 -3.46 3.97 9.26
C PRO A 7 -2.66 3.18 8.21
N GLN A 8 -1.89 2.19 8.65
CA GLN A 8 -1.15 1.33 7.75
C GLN A 8 -2.13 0.71 6.73
N PRO A 9 -1.87 0.83 5.43
CA PRO A 9 -2.81 0.41 4.39
C PRO A 9 -3.04 -1.10 4.36
N PHE A 10 -2.14 -1.88 4.98
CA PHE A 10 -2.22 -3.33 5.03
C PHE A 10 -2.13 -3.85 6.47
N ARG A 11 -3.25 -4.33 7.00
CA ARG A 11 -3.28 -5.02 8.31
C ARG A 11 -2.30 -6.19 8.36
N PHE A 12 -2.09 -6.87 7.24
CA PHE A 12 -1.13 -7.98 7.12
C PHE A 12 0.31 -7.55 7.48
N LEU A 13 0.79 -6.42 6.99
CA LEU A 13 2.15 -5.93 7.29
C LEU A 13 2.30 -5.52 8.76
N LEU A 14 1.24 -5.01 9.37
CA LEU A 14 1.22 -4.73 10.81
C LEU A 14 1.33 -6.03 11.61
N TYR A 15 0.64 -7.10 11.20
CA TYR A 15 0.78 -8.40 11.85
C TYR A 15 2.19 -8.98 11.69
N THR A 16 2.83 -8.84 10.52
CA THR A 16 4.21 -9.29 10.34
C THR A 16 5.18 -8.52 11.22
N GLU A 17 5.02 -7.21 11.38
CA GLU A 17 5.81 -6.40 12.33
C GLU A 17 5.65 -6.90 13.78
N TRP A 18 4.41 -7.12 14.23
CA TRP A 18 4.14 -7.62 15.57
C TRP A 18 4.68 -9.03 15.81
N ILE A 19 4.60 -9.91 14.81
CA ILE A 19 5.19 -11.25 14.87
C ILE A 19 6.71 -11.16 15.00
N MET A 20 7.37 -10.31 14.22
CA MET A 20 8.81 -10.11 14.29
C MET A 20 9.24 -9.53 15.63
N LEU A 21 8.55 -8.49 16.13
CA LEU A 21 8.83 -7.93 17.46
C LEU A 21 8.58 -8.95 18.57
N GLY A 22 7.50 -9.74 18.46
CA GLY A 22 7.16 -10.80 19.40
C GLY A 22 8.19 -11.92 19.42
N SER A 23 8.70 -12.34 18.25
CA SER A 23 9.76 -13.35 18.17
C SER A 23 11.06 -12.87 18.80
N CYS A 24 11.45 -11.61 18.57
CA CYS A 24 12.61 -11.00 19.23
C CYS A 24 12.40 -10.89 20.74
N GLY A 25 11.18 -10.57 21.20
CA GLY A 25 10.83 -10.53 22.62
C GLY A 25 10.89 -11.93 23.27
N ALA A 26 10.40 -12.96 22.59
CA ALA A 26 10.48 -14.34 23.06
C ALA A 26 11.95 -14.81 23.18
N MET A 27 12.79 -14.49 22.20
CA MET A 27 14.21 -14.81 22.28
C MET A 27 14.92 -14.05 23.41
N ALA A 28 14.57 -12.78 23.63
CA ALA A 28 15.09 -12.00 24.76
C ALA A 28 14.66 -12.61 26.11
N ALA A 29 13.43 -13.13 26.22
CA ALA A 29 12.94 -13.82 27.40
C ALA A 29 13.68 -15.14 27.65
N ILE A 30 13.94 -15.94 26.61
CA ILE A 30 14.71 -17.19 26.71
C ILE A 30 16.15 -16.87 27.17
N GLU A 31 16.78 -15.85 26.62
CA GLU A 31 18.13 -15.45 27.02
C GLU A 31 18.16 -14.95 28.46
N ALA A 32 17.16 -14.15 28.87
CA ALA A 32 17.00 -13.71 30.26
C ALA A 32 16.91 -14.88 31.24
N TRP A 33 16.16 -15.90 30.85
CA TRP A 33 16.02 -17.15 31.64
C TRP A 33 17.37 -17.87 31.78
N GLN A 34 18.11 -18.03 30.68
CA GLN A 34 19.41 -18.72 30.69
C GLN A 34 20.49 -17.97 31.49
N ARG A 35 20.52 -16.65 31.37
CA ARG A 35 21.57 -15.80 32.00
C ARG A 35 21.20 -15.27 33.37
N GLN A 36 19.98 -15.53 33.84
CA GLN A 36 19.42 -14.99 35.09
C GLN A 36 19.56 -13.44 35.18
N SER A 37 19.57 -12.76 34.05
CA SER A 37 19.64 -11.32 33.95
C SER A 37 18.60 -10.80 32.96
N ILE A 38 17.85 -9.78 33.35
CA ILE A 38 16.83 -9.17 32.47
C ILE A 38 17.54 -8.24 31.48
N PRO A 39 17.40 -8.48 30.16
CA PRO A 39 17.99 -7.61 29.13
C PRO A 39 17.16 -6.34 28.94
N VAL A 40 17.16 -5.44 29.93
CA VAL A 40 16.33 -4.22 29.97
C VAL A 40 16.51 -3.37 28.72
N GLN A 41 17.73 -3.29 28.20
CA GLN A 41 18.07 -2.48 27.01
C GLN A 41 17.38 -3.02 25.76
N HIS A 42 17.34 -4.34 25.58
CA HIS A 42 16.66 -4.97 24.43
C HIS A 42 15.14 -4.78 24.52
N ILE A 43 14.58 -4.90 25.70
CA ILE A 43 13.14 -4.68 25.93
C ILE A 43 12.80 -3.21 25.61
N LEU A 44 13.60 -2.26 26.02
CA LEU A 44 13.39 -0.84 25.71
C LEU A 44 13.46 -0.56 24.20
N VAL A 45 14.40 -1.18 23.49
CA VAL A 45 14.50 -1.06 22.01
C VAL A 45 13.27 -1.64 21.34
N LEU A 46 12.80 -2.83 21.74
CA LEU A 46 11.62 -3.47 21.18
C LEU A 46 10.35 -2.65 21.44
N ILE A 47 10.17 -2.12 22.65
CA ILE A 47 9.04 -1.26 22.99
C ILE A 47 9.09 0.03 22.15
N SER A 48 10.27 0.66 22.05
CA SER A 48 10.42 1.88 21.26
C SER A 48 10.09 1.68 19.78
N LEU A 49 10.56 0.58 19.19
CA LEU A 49 10.24 0.23 17.80
C LEU A 49 8.75 -0.08 17.61
N GLY A 50 8.11 -0.77 18.57
CA GLY A 50 6.68 -1.04 18.55
C GLY A 50 5.84 0.25 18.63
N LEU A 51 6.22 1.18 19.52
CA LEU A 51 5.57 2.49 19.63
C LEU A 51 5.76 3.35 18.37
N MET A 52 6.96 3.34 17.79
CA MET A 52 7.22 4.03 16.53
C MET A 52 6.37 3.46 15.39
N GLY A 53 6.09 2.16 15.35
CA GLY A 53 5.19 1.54 14.35
C GLY A 53 3.76 2.05 14.39
N TRP A 54 3.31 2.56 15.51
CA TRP A 54 1.97 3.12 15.64
C TRP A 54 1.85 4.52 15.01
N ILE A 55 2.95 5.28 14.92
CA ILE A 55 2.99 6.67 14.48
C ILE A 55 3.86 6.77 13.22
N LEU A 56 3.27 6.45 12.05
CA LEU A 56 3.96 6.71 10.79
C LEU A 56 3.89 8.20 10.44
N PRO A 57 5.03 8.86 10.18
CA PRO A 57 5.03 10.27 9.82
C PRO A 57 4.48 10.47 8.41
N ALA A 58 3.33 11.14 8.31
CA ALA A 58 2.76 11.61 7.04
C ALA A 58 3.28 13.00 6.63
N GLY A 59 4.28 13.52 7.35
CA GLY A 59 4.77 14.89 7.23
C GLY A 59 5.79 15.12 6.11
N LYS A 60 6.46 16.29 6.20
CA LYS A 60 7.50 16.75 5.24
C LYS A 60 8.64 15.74 5.12
N THR A 61 9.23 15.66 3.95
CA THR A 61 10.34 14.76 3.57
C THR A 61 11.47 14.64 4.61
N PRO A 62 11.98 15.74 5.23
CA PRO A 62 13.07 15.63 6.20
C PRO A 62 12.68 14.86 7.47
N PHE A 63 11.41 14.94 7.88
CA PHE A 63 10.94 14.23 9.06
C PHE A 63 10.88 12.70 8.84
N ARG A 64 10.61 12.26 7.61
CA ARG A 64 10.63 10.84 7.24
C ARG A 64 12.04 10.26 7.31
N TYR A 65 13.04 10.99 6.82
CA TYR A 65 14.45 10.58 6.93
C TYR A 65 14.91 10.50 8.38
N LEU A 66 14.55 11.50 9.20
CA LEU A 66 14.90 11.51 10.63
C LEU A 66 14.26 10.30 11.36
N TYR A 67 12.99 10.01 11.08
CA TYR A 67 12.28 8.87 11.63
C TYR A 67 12.99 7.55 11.31
N THR A 68 13.30 7.30 10.03
CA THR A 68 14.02 6.10 9.60
C THR A 68 15.43 6.01 10.19
N ALA A 69 16.14 7.15 10.30
CA ALA A 69 17.46 7.19 10.90
C ALA A 69 17.42 6.84 12.41
N ILE A 70 16.40 7.30 13.13
CA ILE A 70 16.20 6.94 14.54
C ILE A 70 15.92 5.44 14.69
N GLU A 71 15.04 4.86 13.84
CA GLU A 71 14.76 3.43 13.86
C GLU A 71 16.01 2.59 13.61
N MET A 72 16.78 2.94 12.58
CA MET A 72 18.03 2.26 12.26
C MET A 72 19.05 2.40 13.39
N GLY A 73 19.16 3.59 13.97
CA GLY A 73 20.03 3.86 15.10
C GLY A 73 19.66 3.06 16.36
N LEU A 74 18.37 2.92 16.65
CA LEU A 74 17.87 2.11 17.78
C LEU A 74 18.22 0.63 17.60
N ILE A 75 18.02 0.08 16.39
CA ILE A 75 18.36 -1.32 16.10
C ILE A 75 19.88 -1.50 16.21
N PHE A 76 20.67 -0.60 15.60
CA PHE A 76 22.12 -0.67 15.67
C PHE A 76 22.63 -0.60 17.11
N TYR A 77 22.09 0.30 17.92
CA TYR A 77 22.42 0.40 19.34
C TYR A 77 22.08 -0.89 20.08
N GLY A 78 20.88 -1.45 19.88
CA GLY A 78 20.46 -2.71 20.50
C GLY A 78 21.34 -3.88 20.10
N THR A 79 21.77 -3.95 18.82
CA THR A 79 22.64 -5.03 18.33
C THR A 79 24.07 -4.94 18.84
N THR A 80 24.59 -3.74 19.03
CA THR A 80 25.98 -3.54 19.53
C THR A 80 26.14 -3.79 21.02
N LEU A 81 25.12 -3.49 21.82
CA LEU A 81 25.15 -3.65 23.26
C LEU A 81 24.76 -5.04 23.76
N GLY A 82 24.15 -5.85 22.93
CA GLY A 82 23.59 -7.14 23.28
C GLY A 82 24.17 -8.32 22.51
N TYR A 83 23.85 -9.52 23.01
CA TYR A 83 24.23 -10.79 22.40
C TYR A 83 23.11 -11.40 21.56
N LEU A 84 22.00 -10.69 21.38
CA LEU A 84 20.83 -11.19 20.64
C LEU A 84 21.08 -11.14 19.11
N HIS A 85 21.43 -12.28 18.56
CA HIS A 85 21.68 -12.42 17.11
C HIS A 85 20.46 -12.15 16.25
N ILE A 86 19.23 -12.22 16.80
CA ILE A 86 18.00 -12.02 16.05
C ILE A 86 17.64 -10.54 15.83
N LEU A 87 18.17 -9.64 16.64
CA LEU A 87 17.86 -8.20 16.55
C LEU A 87 18.13 -7.58 15.15
N PRO A 88 19.17 -7.97 14.41
CA PRO A 88 19.39 -7.44 13.07
C PRO A 88 18.26 -7.75 12.08
N THR A 89 17.44 -8.78 12.31
CA THR A 89 16.28 -9.08 11.47
C THR A 89 15.22 -7.98 11.53
N LEU A 90 15.23 -7.14 12.57
CA LEU A 90 14.35 -5.98 12.71
C LEU A 90 14.58 -4.90 11.62
N TYR A 91 15.72 -4.92 10.94
CA TYR A 91 15.92 -4.08 9.74
C TYR A 91 14.91 -4.37 8.63
N LEU A 92 14.30 -5.58 8.60
CA LEU A 92 13.18 -5.88 7.69
C LEU A 92 11.96 -5.01 8.00
N ILE A 93 11.70 -4.72 9.27
CA ILE A 93 10.61 -3.81 9.68
C ILE A 93 10.87 -2.41 9.14
N VAL A 94 12.10 -1.92 9.29
CA VAL A 94 12.49 -0.60 8.75
C VAL A 94 12.31 -0.56 7.24
N LEU A 95 12.67 -1.64 6.54
CA LEU A 95 12.48 -1.74 5.09
C LEU A 95 10.99 -1.72 4.72
N ILE A 96 10.14 -2.48 5.41
CA ILE A 96 8.69 -2.48 5.19
C ILE A 96 8.12 -1.08 5.36
N ARG A 97 8.46 -0.39 6.45
CA ARG A 97 8.03 0.98 6.72
C ARG A 97 8.56 1.97 5.67
N SER A 98 9.81 1.79 5.23
CA SER A 98 10.40 2.63 4.18
C SER A 98 9.65 2.55 2.85
N CYS A 99 9.03 1.41 2.53
CA CYS A 99 8.21 1.26 1.34
C CYS A 99 6.97 2.17 1.33
N PHE A 100 6.47 2.59 2.50
CA PHE A 100 5.37 3.54 2.62
C PHE A 100 5.85 4.99 2.70
N LEU A 101 7.08 5.20 3.19
CA LEU A 101 7.62 6.53 3.42
C LEU A 101 8.33 7.10 2.19
N PHE A 102 8.96 6.24 1.37
CA PHE A 102 9.83 6.64 0.28
C PHE A 102 9.42 6.02 -1.06
N GLU A 103 9.73 6.73 -2.13
CA GLU A 103 9.67 6.21 -3.50
C GLU A 103 10.80 5.19 -3.77
N ALA A 104 10.76 4.55 -4.95
CA ALA A 104 11.68 3.49 -5.32
C ALA A 104 13.17 3.76 -4.98
N PRO A 105 13.77 4.92 -5.30
CA PRO A 105 15.20 5.15 -4.99
C PRO A 105 15.47 5.20 -3.50
N GLY A 106 14.58 5.80 -2.69
CA GLY A 106 14.75 5.90 -1.24
C GLY A 106 14.68 4.53 -0.54
N ARG A 107 13.84 3.64 -1.01
CA ARG A 107 13.73 2.26 -0.48
C ARG A 107 15.02 1.46 -0.67
N TRP A 108 15.63 1.56 -1.86
CA TRP A 108 16.89 0.88 -2.14
C TRP A 108 18.05 1.42 -1.31
N ILE A 109 18.05 2.73 -1.01
CA ILE A 109 19.02 3.33 -0.08
C ILE A 109 18.85 2.73 1.32
N VAL A 110 17.62 2.64 1.82
CA VAL A 110 17.35 2.04 3.14
C VAL A 110 17.72 0.56 3.15
N ALA A 111 17.42 -0.20 2.10
CA ALA A 111 17.81 -1.60 1.98
C ALA A 111 19.34 -1.78 2.00
N GLY A 112 20.07 -0.97 1.22
CA GLY A 112 21.53 -0.99 1.18
C GLY A 112 22.15 -0.61 2.52
N LEU A 113 21.61 0.40 3.20
CA LEU A 113 22.06 0.81 4.53
C LEU A 113 21.79 -0.27 5.59
N SER A 114 20.64 -0.93 5.53
CA SER A 114 20.29 -2.05 6.42
C SER A 114 21.24 -3.23 6.22
N LEU A 115 21.57 -3.55 4.97
CA LEU A 115 22.55 -4.60 4.66
C LEU A 115 23.94 -4.22 5.16
N MET A 116 24.36 -2.98 5.00
CA MET A 116 25.65 -2.49 5.49
C MET A 116 25.73 -2.57 7.03
N MET A 117 24.68 -2.15 7.73
CA MET A 117 24.63 -2.26 9.20
C MET A 117 24.63 -3.72 9.67
N TYR A 118 23.94 -4.60 8.95
CA TYR A 118 24.00 -6.03 9.21
C TYR A 118 25.42 -6.59 9.03
N LEU A 119 26.13 -6.19 7.97
CA LEU A 119 27.54 -6.57 7.74
C LEU A 119 28.45 -6.11 8.88
N VAL A 120 28.29 -4.87 9.35
CA VAL A 120 29.08 -4.36 10.49
C VAL A 120 28.84 -5.23 11.71
N HIS A 121 27.59 -5.63 11.97
CA HIS A 121 27.27 -6.50 13.09
C HIS A 121 27.94 -7.89 12.94
N GLN A 122 27.93 -8.49 11.75
CA GLN A 122 28.58 -9.76 11.47
C GLN A 122 30.10 -9.71 11.67
N VAL A 123 30.74 -8.63 11.21
CA VAL A 123 32.18 -8.44 11.41
C VAL A 123 32.51 -8.30 12.92
N GLN A 124 31.72 -7.53 13.66
CA GLN A 124 31.91 -7.40 15.11
C GLN A 124 31.75 -8.74 15.85
N TYR A 125 30.77 -9.54 15.43
CA TYR A 125 30.57 -10.88 15.98
C TYR A 125 31.78 -11.79 15.72
N LEU A 126 32.26 -11.84 14.47
CA LEU A 126 33.44 -12.63 14.10
C LEU A 126 34.69 -12.20 14.89
N GLN A 127 34.90 -10.89 15.08
CA GLN A 127 36.03 -10.38 15.87
C GLN A 127 35.97 -10.80 17.35
N ARG A 128 34.78 -11.02 17.90
CA ARG A 128 34.58 -11.49 19.29
C ARG A 128 34.82 -13.00 19.42
N VAL A 129 34.49 -13.77 18.39
CA VAL A 129 34.57 -15.24 18.42
C VAL A 129 35.92 -15.78 17.98
N THR A 130 36.60 -15.16 17.01
CA THR A 130 37.89 -15.59 16.45
C THR A 130 39.05 -15.62 17.45
N PRO A 131 39.16 -14.77 18.50
CA PRO A 131 40.27 -14.83 19.45
C PRO A 131 40.32 -16.11 20.30
N LEU A 132 39.28 -16.95 20.26
CA LEU A 132 39.15 -18.16 21.09
C LEU A 132 39.96 -19.36 20.63
N MET A 133 40.96 -19.19 19.71
CA MET A 133 41.82 -20.27 19.20
C MET A 133 41.06 -21.55 18.82
N LEU A 134 39.99 -21.39 18.01
CA LEU A 134 39.17 -22.50 17.56
C LEU A 134 39.93 -23.36 16.54
N PRO A 135 39.75 -24.70 16.54
CA PRO A 135 40.28 -25.56 15.49
C PRO A 135 39.84 -25.11 14.10
N ASN A 136 40.69 -25.28 13.06
CA ASN A 136 40.42 -24.83 11.68
C ASN A 136 39.05 -25.27 11.15
N VAL A 137 38.58 -26.46 11.52
CA VAL A 137 37.30 -27.02 11.09
C VAL A 137 36.13 -26.21 11.67
N GLN A 138 36.20 -25.83 12.97
CA GLN A 138 35.15 -25.01 13.60
C GLN A 138 35.15 -23.58 13.04
N GLN A 139 36.33 -23.03 12.78
CA GLN A 139 36.46 -21.72 12.13
C GLN A 139 35.80 -21.69 10.76
N GLN A 140 36.02 -22.71 9.94
CA GLN A 140 35.40 -22.84 8.63
C GLN A 140 33.86 -22.97 8.72
N GLN A 141 33.36 -23.74 9.68
CA GLN A 141 31.91 -23.86 9.92
C GLN A 141 31.26 -22.50 10.30
N ILE A 142 31.92 -21.72 11.15
CA ILE A 142 31.45 -20.38 11.53
C ILE A 142 31.37 -19.47 10.31
N TRP A 143 32.42 -19.46 9.46
CA TRP A 143 32.43 -18.65 8.24
C TRP A 143 31.31 -19.06 7.28
N MET A 144 31.08 -20.36 7.07
CA MET A 144 30.01 -20.85 6.22
C MET A 144 28.63 -20.46 6.76
N HIS A 145 28.44 -20.54 8.07
CA HIS A 145 27.18 -20.16 8.69
C HIS A 145 26.90 -18.65 8.54
N GLN A 146 27.90 -17.82 8.83
CA GLN A 146 27.79 -16.37 8.72
C GLN A 146 27.55 -15.89 7.27
N THR A 147 28.21 -16.53 6.29
CA THR A 147 27.95 -16.21 4.87
C THR A 147 26.54 -16.64 4.44
N ALA A 148 26.06 -17.77 4.92
CA ALA A 148 24.70 -18.23 4.65
C ALA A 148 23.66 -17.29 5.27
N GLU A 149 23.84 -16.85 6.52
CA GLU A 149 22.96 -15.87 7.19
C GLU A 149 22.92 -14.54 6.45
N LEU A 150 24.08 -14.03 6.02
CA LEU A 150 24.17 -12.80 5.24
C LEU A 150 23.41 -12.92 3.92
N LEU A 151 23.59 -14.03 3.21
CA LEU A 151 22.88 -14.29 1.96
C LEU A 151 21.37 -14.37 2.17
N MET A 152 20.94 -15.10 3.20
CA MET A 152 19.52 -15.21 3.55
C MET A 152 18.92 -13.86 3.93
N PHE A 153 19.65 -13.04 4.67
CA PHE A 153 19.20 -11.69 5.02
C PHE A 153 19.10 -10.78 3.79
N ALA A 154 20.09 -10.81 2.90
CA ALA A 154 20.09 -10.04 1.65
C ALA A 154 18.91 -10.45 0.73
N LEU A 155 18.66 -11.76 0.60
CA LEU A 155 17.51 -12.29 -0.12
C LEU A 155 16.20 -11.85 0.55
N GLY A 156 16.12 -11.90 1.88
CA GLY A 156 14.97 -11.41 2.64
C GLY A 156 14.65 -9.95 2.36
N LEU A 157 15.67 -9.07 2.40
CA LEU A 157 15.52 -7.65 2.04
C LEU A 157 15.01 -7.48 0.61
N PHE A 158 15.57 -8.23 -0.34
CA PHE A 158 15.16 -8.19 -1.73
C PHE A 158 13.70 -8.63 -1.91
N PHE A 159 13.34 -9.82 -1.41
CA PHE A 159 11.99 -10.35 -1.55
C PHE A 159 10.93 -9.49 -0.85
N VAL A 160 11.21 -9.02 0.36
CA VAL A 160 10.30 -8.12 1.08
C VAL A 160 10.11 -6.82 0.32
N SER A 161 11.18 -6.22 -0.21
CA SER A 161 11.09 -5.00 -1.02
C SER A 161 10.23 -5.22 -2.27
N GLN A 162 10.44 -6.32 -2.98
CA GLN A 162 9.66 -6.67 -4.18
C GLN A 162 8.20 -6.97 -3.84
N LEU A 163 7.94 -7.76 -2.81
CA LEU A 163 6.58 -8.11 -2.39
C LEU A 163 5.79 -6.86 -2.05
N VAL A 164 6.32 -6.00 -1.17
CA VAL A 164 5.61 -4.77 -0.76
C VAL A 164 5.42 -3.81 -1.93
N SER A 165 6.43 -3.68 -2.82
CA SER A 165 6.29 -2.83 -4.01
C SER A 165 5.22 -3.34 -4.97
N THR A 166 5.13 -4.64 -5.17
CA THR A 166 4.09 -5.26 -6.02
C THR A 166 2.70 -5.07 -5.42
N LEU A 167 2.54 -5.30 -4.11
CA LEU A 167 1.27 -5.09 -3.41
C LEU A 167 0.80 -3.62 -3.49
N LEU A 168 1.73 -2.67 -3.36
CA LEU A 168 1.42 -1.25 -3.51
C LEU A 168 1.03 -0.87 -4.94
N ALA A 169 1.72 -1.44 -5.93
CA ALA A 169 1.40 -1.23 -7.35
C ALA A 169 0.01 -1.81 -7.70
N GLU A 170 -0.27 -3.02 -7.26
CA GLU A 170 -1.56 -3.67 -7.48
C GLU A 170 -2.71 -2.86 -6.87
N ARG A 171 -2.53 -2.38 -5.64
CA ARG A 171 -3.54 -1.54 -4.99
C ARG A 171 -3.84 -0.26 -5.75
N ARG A 172 -2.80 0.42 -6.26
CA ARG A 172 -2.97 1.61 -7.10
C ARG A 172 -3.75 1.29 -8.38
N THR A 173 -3.45 0.15 -9.00
CA THR A 173 -4.18 -0.31 -10.20
C THR A 173 -5.64 -0.60 -9.88
N GLN A 174 -5.94 -1.24 -8.76
CA GLN A 174 -7.32 -1.49 -8.31
C GLN A 174 -8.08 -0.18 -8.03
N GLU A 175 -7.44 0.79 -7.39
CA GLU A 175 -8.03 2.11 -7.14
C GLU A 175 -8.33 2.85 -8.46
N GLN A 176 -7.40 2.83 -9.42
CA GLN A 176 -7.60 3.41 -10.76
C GLN A 176 -8.73 2.72 -11.53
N LEU A 177 -8.78 1.38 -11.46
CA LEU A 177 -9.85 0.61 -12.10
C LEU A 177 -11.22 0.92 -11.49
N SER A 178 -11.29 1.01 -10.17
CA SER A 178 -12.52 1.40 -9.46
C SER A 178 -13.00 2.81 -9.87
N GLN A 179 -12.08 3.76 -9.99
CA GLN A 179 -12.40 5.12 -10.45
C GLN A 179 -12.88 5.11 -11.91
N ALA A 180 -12.22 4.35 -12.80
CA ALA A 180 -12.65 4.22 -14.19
C ALA A 180 -14.04 3.59 -14.31
N HIS A 181 -14.34 2.57 -13.53
CA HIS A 181 -15.69 1.98 -13.48
C HIS A 181 -16.75 2.97 -12.98
N ALA A 182 -16.42 3.79 -11.98
CA ALA A 182 -17.34 4.83 -11.51
C ALA A 182 -17.65 5.85 -12.61
N GLN A 183 -16.63 6.31 -13.35
CA GLN A 183 -16.79 7.23 -14.47
C GLN A 183 -17.60 6.62 -15.62
N LEU A 184 -17.32 5.36 -15.99
CA LEU A 184 -18.09 4.65 -17.01
C LEU A 184 -19.57 4.54 -16.64
N ARG A 185 -19.87 4.25 -15.38
CA ARG A 185 -21.25 4.20 -14.89
C ARG A 185 -21.95 5.56 -14.98
N GLU A 186 -21.22 6.63 -14.65
CA GLU A 186 -21.76 8.00 -14.78
C GLU A 186 -22.06 8.33 -16.23
N TYR A 187 -21.14 8.03 -17.17
CA TYR A 187 -21.38 8.23 -18.60
C TYR A 187 -22.55 7.40 -19.12
N ALA A 188 -22.71 6.15 -18.68
CA ALA A 188 -23.83 5.31 -19.07
C ALA A 188 -25.17 5.94 -18.67
N LEU A 189 -25.28 6.48 -17.46
CA LEU A 189 -26.49 7.19 -16.99
C LEU A 189 -26.76 8.46 -17.83
N GLN A 190 -25.73 9.24 -18.14
CA GLN A 190 -25.88 10.43 -18.98
C GLN A 190 -26.36 10.08 -20.41
N ILE A 191 -25.86 8.98 -20.98
CA ILE A 191 -26.29 8.50 -22.30
C ILE A 191 -27.74 8.04 -22.23
N GLU A 192 -28.17 7.35 -21.18
CA GLU A 192 -29.56 6.93 -20.97
C GLU A 192 -30.51 8.13 -20.88
N ASP A 193 -30.14 9.15 -20.10
CA ASP A 193 -30.91 10.40 -20.00
C ASP A 193 -31.02 11.12 -21.34
N LEU A 194 -29.91 11.23 -22.09
CA LEU A 194 -29.93 11.82 -23.42
C LEU A 194 -30.79 11.05 -24.40
N ALA A 195 -30.72 9.72 -24.40
CA ALA A 195 -31.56 8.86 -25.23
C ALA A 195 -33.04 9.03 -24.91
N ALA A 196 -33.40 9.13 -23.61
CA ALA A 196 -34.76 9.38 -23.19
C ALA A 196 -35.29 10.75 -23.67
N VAL A 197 -34.47 11.80 -23.59
CA VAL A 197 -34.83 13.13 -24.11
C VAL A 197 -34.98 13.10 -25.65
N GLN A 198 -34.09 12.43 -26.36
CA GLN A 198 -34.19 12.29 -27.82
C GLN A 198 -35.45 11.54 -28.23
N GLU A 199 -35.79 10.47 -27.56
CA GLU A 199 -36.99 9.70 -27.80
C GLU A 199 -38.27 10.52 -27.55
N ARG A 200 -38.31 11.26 -26.43
CA ARG A 200 -39.44 12.19 -26.19
C ARG A 200 -39.62 13.22 -27.31
N ASN A 201 -38.49 13.78 -27.78
CA ASN A 201 -38.51 14.78 -28.87
C ASN A 201 -38.94 14.12 -30.21
N ARG A 202 -38.58 12.87 -30.46
CA ARG A 202 -39.03 12.10 -31.64
C ARG A 202 -40.54 11.85 -31.58
N ILE A 203 -41.03 11.36 -30.45
CA ILE A 203 -42.47 11.10 -30.24
C ILE A 203 -43.28 12.40 -30.37
N ALA A 204 -42.81 13.50 -29.76
CA ALA A 204 -43.50 14.78 -29.87
C ALA A 204 -43.62 15.29 -31.30
N ARG A 205 -42.57 15.11 -32.14
CA ARG A 205 -42.64 15.44 -33.57
C ARG A 205 -43.63 14.54 -34.31
N GLU A 206 -43.56 13.23 -34.06
CA GLU A 206 -44.48 12.28 -34.72
C GLU A 206 -45.95 12.55 -34.40
N ILE A 207 -46.24 12.93 -33.13
CA ILE A 207 -47.58 13.35 -32.72
C ILE A 207 -47.98 14.65 -33.43
N HIS A 208 -47.05 15.64 -33.49
CA HIS A 208 -47.31 16.94 -34.14
C HIS A 208 -47.62 16.77 -35.61
N ASP A 209 -46.83 15.96 -36.31
CA ASP A 209 -47.04 15.67 -37.74
C ASP A 209 -48.34 14.92 -38.00
N SER A 210 -48.65 13.93 -37.16
CA SER A 210 -49.89 13.17 -37.24
C SER A 210 -51.15 14.05 -37.03
N LEU A 211 -51.10 14.90 -35.97
CA LEU A 211 -52.13 15.88 -35.72
C LEU A 211 -52.31 16.91 -36.83
N GLY A 212 -51.16 17.39 -37.37
CA GLY A 212 -51.16 18.33 -38.51
C GLY A 212 -51.80 17.74 -39.73
N HIS A 213 -51.52 16.50 -40.08
CA HIS A 213 -52.16 15.80 -41.19
C HIS A 213 -53.65 15.55 -40.97
N ALA A 214 -54.06 15.16 -39.74
CA ALA A 214 -55.46 14.93 -39.40
C ALA A 214 -56.30 16.25 -39.46
N LEU A 215 -55.73 17.34 -38.92
CA LEU A 215 -56.36 18.69 -38.99
C LEU A 215 -56.49 19.19 -40.41
N THR A 216 -55.47 18.97 -41.28
CA THR A 216 -55.49 19.36 -42.66
C THR A 216 -56.56 18.57 -43.40
N ALA A 217 -56.64 17.27 -43.21
CA ALA A 217 -57.69 16.41 -43.80
C ALA A 217 -59.08 16.83 -43.37
N LEU A 218 -59.29 17.13 -42.07
CA LEU A 218 -60.55 17.64 -41.55
C LEU A 218 -60.92 18.98 -42.19
N ASN A 219 -59.99 19.91 -42.33
CA ASN A 219 -60.21 21.20 -42.95
C ASN A 219 -60.64 21.05 -44.42
N ILE A 220 -60.01 20.16 -45.18
CA ILE A 220 -60.37 19.86 -46.57
C ILE A 220 -61.78 19.29 -46.62
N GLN A 221 -62.16 18.35 -45.74
CA GLN A 221 -63.48 17.75 -45.67
C GLN A 221 -64.56 18.83 -45.34
N LEU A 222 -64.25 19.70 -44.36
CA LEU A 222 -65.18 20.80 -44.02
C LEU A 222 -65.38 21.80 -45.20
N GLN A 223 -64.29 22.16 -45.90
CA GLN A 223 -64.37 23.01 -47.07
C GLN A 223 -65.19 22.36 -48.20
N THR A 224 -65.02 21.08 -48.38
CA THR A 224 -65.77 20.33 -49.40
C THR A 224 -67.28 20.25 -49.02
N ALA A 225 -67.61 20.00 -47.75
CA ALA A 225 -68.99 20.01 -47.26
C ALA A 225 -69.64 21.40 -47.42
N MET A 226 -68.91 22.46 -47.08
CA MET A 226 -69.41 23.83 -47.28
C MET A 226 -69.67 24.16 -48.77
N LYS A 227 -68.83 23.72 -49.72
CA LYS A 227 -69.02 23.92 -51.15
C LYS A 227 -70.23 23.14 -51.66
N LEU A 228 -70.43 21.89 -51.20
CA LEU A 228 -71.62 21.09 -51.57
C LEU A 228 -72.91 21.73 -51.03
N TRP A 229 -72.90 22.23 -49.81
CA TRP A 229 -74.06 22.96 -49.24
C TRP A 229 -74.40 24.23 -50.04
N GLN A 230 -73.42 24.95 -50.61
CA GLN A 230 -73.66 26.14 -51.42
C GLN A 230 -74.17 25.82 -52.83
N HIS A 231 -73.90 24.61 -53.34
CA HIS A 231 -74.29 24.21 -54.72
C HIS A 231 -75.64 23.50 -54.80
N ASP A 232 -76.15 22.98 -53.71
CA ASP A 232 -77.42 22.28 -53.66
C ASP A 232 -78.27 22.80 -52.48
N PRO A 233 -78.90 24.00 -52.58
CA PRO A 233 -79.84 24.45 -51.58
C PRO A 233 -81.05 23.54 -51.65
N ILE A 234 -81.26 22.70 -50.60
CA ILE A 234 -82.46 21.92 -50.42
C ILE A 234 -83.61 22.91 -50.44
N GLU A 235 -84.47 22.87 -51.54
CA GLU A 235 -85.78 23.44 -51.61
C GLU A 235 -86.72 22.84 -50.56
#